data_1bf932ca3ab3b4fb4c9ce77299f1f211
#
_entry.id   1bf932ca3ab3b4fb4c9ce77299f1f211
#
_cell.length_a   1.000
_cell.length_b   1.000
_cell.length_c   1.000
_cell.angle_alpha   90.00
_cell.angle_beta   90.00
_cell.angle_gamma   90.00
#
_symmetry.space_group_name_H-M   'P 1'
#
loop_
_entity.id
_entity.type
_entity.pdbx_description
1 polymer ?
#
loop_
_entity_poly.entity_id
_entity_poly.type
_entity_poly.pdbx_seq_one_letter_code
_entity_poly.pdbx_strand_id
1 'polypeptide(L)'
;MKSNGFTLVELLLYITLTAVVFVMIISFIMTLMEVRTKVDVIGEVEHNARLVQDRLTDAMRHAEAVNTGTSTFVSDPGVLSLDMVDAAVDPTIFSLTADDGQLQVSEAGAAAATITTENVSVSNLVFTDLTSSEDRGIIQVQFTVTAINEEESPLFDYEESFQTTLRIPLDD
;
A
#
# COMPACT_ATOMS: atom_id res chain seq x y z
N MET A 1 -59.68 -16.68 -37.98
CA MET A 1 -58.63 -16.42 -36.91
C MET A 1 -59.00 -15.11 -36.22
N LYS A 2 -59.40 -15.13 -34.93
CA LYS A 2 -59.63 -13.89 -34.18
C LYS A 2 -58.21 -13.31 -33.76
N SER A 3 -57.80 -12.20 -34.33
CA SER A 3 -56.70 -11.43 -33.85
C SER A 3 -57.14 -10.70 -32.59
N ASN A 4 -56.69 -11.17 -31.43
CA ASN A 4 -56.83 -10.44 -30.17
C ASN A 4 -55.85 -9.26 -30.22
N GLY A 5 -56.36 -8.05 -30.41
CA GLY A 5 -55.55 -6.84 -30.32
C GLY A 5 -55.13 -6.58 -28.87
N PHE A 6 -53.90 -6.11 -28.68
CA PHE A 6 -53.35 -5.66 -27.39
C PHE A 6 -54.17 -4.47 -26.88
N THR A 7 -54.53 -4.48 -25.61
CA THR A 7 -55.20 -3.33 -25.00
C THR A 7 -54.18 -2.28 -24.59
N LEU A 8 -54.51 -0.99 -24.62
CA LEU A 8 -53.64 0.12 -24.21
C LEU A 8 -53.17 -0.03 -22.75
N VAL A 9 -54.03 -0.58 -21.89
CA VAL A 9 -53.74 -0.85 -20.48
C VAL A 9 -52.68 -1.94 -20.34
N GLU A 10 -52.74 -2.99 -21.14
CA GLU A 10 -51.77 -4.09 -21.15
C GLU A 10 -50.38 -3.61 -21.60
N LEU A 11 -50.33 -2.74 -22.62
CA LEU A 11 -49.09 -2.13 -23.09
C LEU A 11 -48.47 -1.24 -22.00
N LEU A 12 -49.25 -0.42 -21.31
CA LEU A 12 -48.78 0.40 -20.18
C LEU A 12 -48.24 -0.46 -19.05
N LEU A 13 -48.90 -1.58 -18.74
CA LEU A 13 -48.46 -2.50 -17.69
C LEU A 13 -47.08 -3.13 -18.04
N TYR A 14 -46.89 -3.55 -19.30
CA TYR A 14 -45.61 -4.09 -19.73
C TYR A 14 -44.45 -3.04 -19.67
N ILE A 15 -44.74 -1.81 -20.12
CA ILE A 15 -43.72 -0.74 -20.07
C ILE A 15 -43.35 -0.43 -18.61
N THR A 16 -44.30 -0.29 -17.72
CA THR A 16 -44.05 -0.02 -16.31
C THR A 16 -43.28 -1.16 -15.63
N LEU A 17 -43.67 -2.41 -15.87
CA LEU A 17 -42.97 -3.57 -15.34
C LEU A 17 -41.52 -3.63 -15.86
N THR A 18 -41.34 -3.43 -17.15
CA THR A 18 -40.01 -3.41 -17.78
C THR A 18 -39.14 -2.28 -17.22
N ALA A 19 -39.68 -1.08 -17.04
CA ALA A 19 -38.98 0.05 -16.46
C ALA A 19 -38.49 -0.25 -15.02
N VAL A 20 -39.35 -0.86 -14.19
CA VAL A 20 -38.94 -1.26 -12.82
C VAL A 20 -37.80 -2.27 -12.84
N VAL A 21 -37.85 -3.28 -13.72
CA VAL A 21 -36.81 -4.27 -13.86
C VAL A 21 -35.46 -3.61 -14.31
N PHE A 22 -35.53 -2.69 -15.28
CA PHE A 22 -34.33 -1.96 -15.72
C PHE A 22 -33.70 -1.14 -14.60
N VAL A 23 -34.48 -0.43 -13.79
CA VAL A 23 -33.97 0.33 -12.64
C VAL A 23 -33.24 -0.59 -11.65
N MET A 24 -33.83 -1.76 -11.36
CA MET A 24 -33.19 -2.74 -10.46
C MET A 24 -31.86 -3.25 -11.02
N ILE A 25 -31.81 -3.56 -12.33
CA ILE A 25 -30.56 -4.03 -12.98
C ILE A 25 -29.48 -2.94 -12.93
N ILE A 26 -29.83 -1.70 -13.27
CA ILE A 26 -28.88 -0.58 -13.24
C ILE A 26 -28.34 -0.36 -11.82
N SER A 27 -29.21 -0.35 -10.80
CA SER A 27 -28.79 -0.21 -9.40
C SER A 27 -27.85 -1.33 -8.98
N PHE A 28 -28.12 -2.57 -9.39
CA PHE A 28 -27.24 -3.70 -9.11
C PHE A 28 -25.87 -3.57 -9.76
N ILE A 29 -25.82 -3.14 -11.04
CA ILE A 29 -24.54 -2.91 -11.76
C ILE A 29 -23.73 -1.82 -11.07
N MET A 30 -24.36 -0.71 -10.64
CA MET A 30 -23.67 0.37 -9.93
C MET A 30 -23.05 -0.14 -8.62
N THR A 31 -23.79 -0.88 -7.81
CA THR A 31 -23.28 -1.49 -6.58
C THR A 31 -22.12 -2.44 -6.85
N LEU A 32 -22.15 -3.22 -7.93
CA LEU A 32 -21.03 -4.09 -8.29
C LEU A 32 -19.78 -3.31 -8.68
N MET A 33 -19.94 -2.17 -9.37
CA MET A 33 -18.80 -1.29 -9.72
C MET A 33 -18.17 -0.70 -8.47
N GLU A 34 -18.95 -0.20 -7.52
CA GLU A 34 -18.47 0.32 -6.24
C GLU A 34 -17.66 -0.72 -5.46
N VAL A 35 -18.18 -1.95 -5.35
CA VAL A 35 -17.50 -3.05 -4.67
C VAL A 35 -16.18 -3.40 -5.35
N ARG A 36 -16.14 -3.44 -6.69
CA ARG A 36 -14.88 -3.70 -7.42
C ARG A 36 -13.84 -2.63 -7.14
N THR A 37 -14.20 -1.36 -7.26
CA THR A 37 -13.28 -0.25 -6.97
C THR A 37 -12.70 -0.36 -5.57
N LYS A 38 -13.53 -0.65 -4.58
CA LYS A 38 -13.07 -0.82 -3.19
C LYS A 38 -12.09 -2.00 -3.02
N VAL A 39 -12.36 -3.12 -3.67
CA VAL A 39 -11.46 -4.29 -3.64
C VAL A 39 -10.12 -3.97 -4.31
N ASP A 40 -10.13 -3.25 -5.42
CA ASP A 40 -8.93 -2.84 -6.14
C ASP A 40 -8.07 -1.90 -5.28
N VAL A 41 -8.68 -0.94 -4.57
CA VAL A 41 -8.00 -0.02 -3.65
C VAL A 41 -7.36 -0.78 -2.48
N ILE A 42 -8.09 -1.69 -1.85
CA ILE A 42 -7.56 -2.54 -0.77
C ILE A 42 -6.37 -3.36 -1.29
N GLY A 43 -6.52 -3.97 -2.47
CA GLY A 43 -5.46 -4.76 -3.10
C GLY A 43 -4.19 -3.95 -3.37
N GLU A 44 -4.32 -2.69 -3.79
CA GLU A 44 -3.20 -1.78 -4.01
C GLU A 44 -2.45 -1.44 -2.72
N VAL A 45 -3.18 -1.11 -1.64
CA VAL A 45 -2.59 -0.84 -0.32
C VAL A 45 -1.86 -2.06 0.23
N GLU A 46 -2.49 -3.24 0.21
CA GLU A 46 -1.85 -4.49 0.67
C GLU A 46 -0.62 -4.87 -0.17
N HIS A 47 -0.70 -4.68 -1.50
CA HIS A 47 0.42 -4.98 -2.39
C HIS A 47 1.63 -4.09 -2.08
N ASN A 48 1.42 -2.79 -1.94
CA ASN A 48 2.48 -1.84 -1.61
C ASN A 48 3.05 -2.10 -0.21
N ALA A 49 2.21 -2.43 0.77
CA ALA A 49 2.67 -2.78 2.11
C ALA A 49 3.58 -4.02 2.11
N ARG A 50 3.21 -5.07 1.37
CA ARG A 50 4.06 -6.26 1.19
C ARG A 50 5.36 -5.91 0.50
N LEU A 51 5.33 -5.09 -0.54
CA LEU A 51 6.52 -4.65 -1.25
C LEU A 51 7.49 -3.92 -0.34
N VAL A 52 6.99 -3.03 0.54
CA VAL A 52 7.79 -2.35 1.57
C VAL A 52 8.43 -3.37 2.52
N GLN A 53 7.65 -4.32 3.04
CA GLN A 53 8.14 -5.34 3.97
C GLN A 53 9.20 -6.25 3.32
N ASP A 54 8.96 -6.68 2.09
CA ASP A 54 9.87 -7.55 1.34
C ASP A 54 11.20 -6.85 1.07
N ARG A 55 11.17 -5.57 0.66
CA ARG A 55 12.38 -4.77 0.41
C ARG A 55 13.19 -4.54 1.68
N LEU A 56 12.54 -4.17 2.77
CA LEU A 56 13.20 -4.00 4.06
C LEU A 56 13.78 -5.33 4.58
N THR A 57 13.03 -6.43 4.46
CA THR A 57 13.48 -7.76 4.89
C THR A 57 14.69 -8.22 4.07
N ASP A 58 14.66 -8.01 2.76
CA ASP A 58 15.75 -8.39 1.87
C ASP A 58 17.02 -7.58 2.19
N ALA A 59 16.90 -6.27 2.35
CA ALA A 59 18.03 -5.43 2.73
C ALA A 59 18.62 -5.82 4.10
N MET A 60 17.77 -6.08 5.11
CA MET A 60 18.24 -6.52 6.44
C MET A 60 18.95 -7.87 6.40
N ARG A 61 18.59 -8.76 5.49
CA ARG A 61 19.27 -10.07 5.34
C ARG A 61 20.66 -9.94 4.74
N HIS A 62 20.90 -8.93 3.92
CA HIS A 62 22.17 -8.69 3.25
C HIS A 62 23.01 -7.59 3.95
N ALA A 63 22.48 -7.02 5.03
CA ALA A 63 23.20 -6.03 5.81
C ALA A 63 24.25 -6.69 6.73
N GLU A 64 25.39 -6.02 6.90
CA GLU A 64 26.40 -6.34 7.88
C GLU A 64 26.05 -5.77 9.26
N ALA A 65 25.58 -4.50 9.27
CA ALA A 65 25.19 -3.79 10.48
C ALA A 65 24.14 -2.70 10.21
N VAL A 66 23.52 -2.22 11.27
CA VAL A 66 22.69 -1.00 11.23
C VAL A 66 23.56 0.21 11.50
N ASN A 67 23.58 1.18 10.58
CA ASN A 67 24.34 2.42 10.75
C ASN A 67 23.55 3.39 11.63
N THR A 68 23.80 3.34 12.94
CA THR A 68 23.09 4.18 13.91
C THR A 68 23.46 5.66 13.81
N GLY A 69 24.58 6.00 13.18
CA GLY A 69 25.04 7.39 13.03
C GLY A 69 24.27 8.18 11.97
N THR A 70 23.72 7.49 10.96
CA THR A 70 22.95 8.08 9.85
C THR A 70 21.48 7.69 9.87
N SER A 71 21.09 6.71 10.69
CA SER A 71 19.69 6.34 10.92
C SER A 71 19.01 7.32 11.87
N THR A 72 17.70 7.51 11.68
CA THR A 72 16.84 8.30 12.59
C THR A 72 15.78 7.39 13.18
N PHE A 73 15.92 7.08 14.48
CA PHE A 73 15.03 6.22 15.21
C PHE A 73 14.00 7.01 16.01
N VAL A 74 12.83 6.38 16.26
CA VAL A 74 11.73 6.92 17.08
C VAL A 74 11.30 8.30 16.60
N SER A 75 11.35 8.53 15.30
CA SER A 75 10.96 9.76 14.62
C SER A 75 10.05 9.44 13.45
N ASP A 76 9.16 10.36 13.09
CA ASP A 76 8.30 10.31 11.91
C ASP A 76 8.55 11.57 11.07
N PRO A 77 8.99 11.44 9.80
CA PRO A 77 9.46 10.21 9.18
C PRO A 77 10.84 9.75 9.71
N GLY A 78 10.98 8.45 9.89
CA GLY A 78 12.25 7.82 10.23
C GLY A 78 13.11 7.57 8.99
N VAL A 79 14.42 7.40 9.22
CA VAL A 79 15.39 6.99 8.21
C VAL A 79 16.14 5.78 8.72
N LEU A 80 16.23 4.73 7.89
CA LEU A 80 17.03 3.54 8.18
C LEU A 80 18.21 3.47 7.22
N SER A 81 19.42 3.49 7.77
CA SER A 81 20.65 3.30 7.02
C SER A 81 21.31 1.98 7.43
N LEU A 82 21.66 1.18 6.45
CA LEU A 82 22.27 -0.13 6.61
C LEU A 82 23.66 -0.13 5.98
N ASP A 83 24.62 -0.66 6.70
CA ASP A 83 25.93 -1.00 6.16
C ASP A 83 25.82 -2.38 5.52
N MET A 84 26.10 -2.47 4.22
CA MET A 84 25.87 -3.67 3.43
C MET A 84 27.15 -4.49 3.26
N VAL A 85 26.97 -5.83 3.18
CA VAL A 85 28.10 -6.75 2.87
C VAL A 85 28.64 -6.46 1.45
N ASP A 86 27.77 -6.12 0.50
CA ASP A 86 28.19 -5.75 -0.86
C ASP A 86 28.46 -4.25 -0.95
N ALA A 87 29.72 -3.89 -1.15
CA ALA A 87 30.14 -2.51 -1.34
C ALA A 87 29.50 -1.77 -2.53
N ALA A 88 28.90 -2.51 -3.47
CA ALA A 88 28.21 -1.90 -4.61
C ALA A 88 26.88 -1.22 -4.22
N VAL A 89 26.32 -1.58 -3.07
CA VAL A 89 25.05 -1.04 -2.54
C VAL A 89 25.21 -0.44 -1.14
N ASP A 90 26.44 -0.27 -0.68
CA ASP A 90 26.77 0.27 0.65
C ASP A 90 26.99 1.81 0.60
N PRO A 91 26.31 2.61 1.45
CA PRO A 91 25.21 2.24 2.33
C PRO A 91 23.87 2.13 1.59
N THR A 92 22.94 1.30 2.11
CA THR A 92 21.55 1.28 1.67
C THR A 92 20.69 2.07 2.65
N ILE A 93 19.99 3.10 2.14
CA ILE A 93 19.22 4.03 2.96
C ILE A 93 17.75 4.03 2.54
N PHE A 94 16.87 3.79 3.49
CA PHE A 94 15.41 3.89 3.33
C PHE A 94 14.88 5.17 3.96
N SER A 95 14.06 5.91 3.22
CA SER A 95 13.42 7.15 3.66
C SER A 95 12.11 7.38 2.93
N LEU A 96 11.31 8.36 3.39
CA LEU A 96 10.14 8.83 2.62
C LEU A 96 10.52 10.00 1.73
N THR A 97 9.82 10.13 0.59
CA THR A 97 9.84 11.35 -0.22
C THR A 97 9.18 12.49 0.56
N ALA A 98 9.64 13.72 0.36
CA ALA A 98 9.13 14.88 1.10
C ALA A 98 7.71 15.29 0.68
N ASP A 99 7.36 15.08 -0.59
CA ASP A 99 6.12 15.61 -1.17
C ASP A 99 4.96 14.60 -1.13
N ASP A 100 5.23 13.34 -1.54
CA ASP A 100 4.15 12.36 -1.79
C ASP A 100 4.10 11.23 -0.74
N GLY A 101 5.02 11.22 0.22
CA GLY A 101 5.10 10.18 1.24
C GLY A 101 5.37 8.79 0.66
N GLN A 102 6.09 8.68 -0.47
CA GLN A 102 6.46 7.41 -1.05
C GLN A 102 7.73 6.87 -0.40
N LEU A 103 7.79 5.56 -0.17
CA LEU A 103 9.03 4.95 0.30
C LEU A 103 10.06 4.89 -0.83
N GLN A 104 11.26 5.36 -0.54
CA GLN A 104 12.39 5.36 -1.45
C GLN A 104 13.61 4.66 -0.84
N VAL A 105 14.45 4.11 -1.71
CA VAL A 105 15.73 3.53 -1.35
C VAL A 105 16.85 4.21 -2.13
N SER A 106 17.95 4.53 -1.44
CA SER A 106 19.20 5.01 -2.03
C SER A 106 20.28 3.98 -1.73
N GLU A 107 21.01 3.53 -2.75
CA GLU A 107 22.07 2.54 -2.65
C GLU A 107 23.39 3.17 -3.07
N ALA A 108 24.45 2.96 -2.31
CA ALA A 108 25.81 3.49 -2.56
C ALA A 108 25.85 5.03 -2.81
N GLY A 109 24.93 5.78 -2.20
CA GLY A 109 24.80 7.22 -2.42
C GLY A 109 24.26 7.63 -3.79
N ALA A 110 23.69 6.69 -4.57
CA ALA A 110 23.00 6.99 -5.81
C ALA A 110 21.69 7.75 -5.57
N ALA A 111 21.11 8.28 -6.64
CA ALA A 111 19.78 8.90 -6.57
C ALA A 111 18.76 7.90 -6.02
N ALA A 112 17.93 8.35 -5.08
CA ALA A 112 16.92 7.49 -4.48
C ALA A 112 15.89 7.02 -5.51
N ALA A 113 15.55 5.74 -5.47
CA ALA A 113 14.53 5.11 -6.29
C ALA A 113 13.29 4.84 -5.43
N THR A 114 12.12 5.23 -5.93
CA THR A 114 10.84 5.00 -5.27
C THR A 114 10.47 3.54 -5.33
N ILE A 115 10.01 2.97 -4.23
CA ILE A 115 9.60 1.57 -4.09
C ILE A 115 8.08 1.45 -4.26
N THR A 116 7.31 2.32 -3.59
CA THR A 116 5.84 2.31 -3.63
C THR A 116 5.30 2.99 -4.88
N THR A 117 4.10 2.62 -5.29
CA THR A 117 3.42 3.20 -6.46
C THR A 117 2.90 4.62 -6.16
N GLU A 118 2.56 5.36 -7.22
CA GLU A 118 1.97 6.72 -7.12
C GLU A 118 0.54 6.71 -6.53
N ASN A 119 -0.09 5.53 -6.43
CA ASN A 119 -1.47 5.40 -5.96
C ASN A 119 -1.59 5.31 -4.44
N VAL A 120 -0.46 5.24 -3.73
CA VAL A 120 -0.43 5.11 -2.27
C VAL A 120 0.55 6.10 -1.65
N SER A 121 0.23 6.52 -0.43
CA SER A 121 1.13 7.28 0.43
C SER A 121 1.48 6.46 1.66
N VAL A 122 2.75 6.50 2.06
CA VAL A 122 3.27 5.91 3.29
C VAL A 122 3.46 7.01 4.32
N SER A 123 2.93 6.80 5.50
CA SER A 123 3.03 7.70 6.65
C SER A 123 3.39 6.93 7.92
N ASN A 124 3.64 7.64 9.01
CA ASN A 124 4.00 7.04 10.30
C ASN A 124 5.16 6.03 10.19
N LEU A 125 6.14 6.31 9.30
CA LEU A 125 7.31 5.47 9.13
C LEU A 125 8.26 5.67 10.32
N VAL A 126 8.22 4.74 11.25
CA VAL A 126 9.04 4.79 12.47
C VAL A 126 9.90 3.53 12.55
N PHE A 127 11.19 3.73 12.70
CA PHE A 127 12.15 2.68 13.01
C PHE A 127 12.49 2.73 14.49
N THR A 128 12.48 1.58 15.16
CA THR A 128 12.89 1.45 16.56
C THR A 128 14.00 0.42 16.65
N ASP A 129 15.14 0.85 17.18
CA ASP A 129 16.26 -0.05 17.41
C ASP A 129 16.03 -0.87 18.69
N LEU A 130 15.95 -2.18 18.53
CA LEU A 130 15.79 -3.16 19.61
C LEU A 130 17.04 -4.03 19.77
N THR A 131 18.15 -3.63 19.15
CA THR A 131 19.39 -4.38 19.13
C THR A 131 19.95 -4.55 20.54
N SER A 132 20.25 -5.79 20.93
CA SER A 132 20.97 -6.10 22.15
C SER A 132 22.48 -6.21 21.89
N SER A 133 23.28 -6.25 22.92
CA SER A 133 24.74 -6.36 22.81
C SER A 133 25.23 -7.66 22.14
N GLU A 134 24.38 -8.64 21.98
CA GLU A 134 24.66 -9.95 21.37
C GLU A 134 24.16 -10.05 19.91
N ASP A 135 23.40 -9.05 19.43
CA ASP A 135 22.79 -9.03 18.10
C ASP A 135 23.52 -8.05 17.18
N ARG A 136 23.53 -8.30 15.87
CA ARG A 136 24.06 -7.37 14.86
C ARG A 136 23.09 -6.24 14.53
N GLY A 137 21.81 -6.48 14.66
CA GLY A 137 20.74 -5.49 14.43
C GLY A 137 19.37 -6.12 14.50
N ILE A 138 18.51 -5.55 15.34
CA ILE A 138 17.08 -5.88 15.42
C ILE A 138 16.31 -4.58 15.33
N ILE A 139 15.60 -4.39 14.24
CA ILE A 139 14.84 -3.16 13.97
C ILE A 139 13.35 -3.49 13.89
N GLN A 140 12.56 -2.83 14.71
CA GLN A 140 11.12 -2.80 14.55
C GLN A 140 10.75 -1.66 13.62
N VAL A 141 9.96 -1.96 12.61
CA VAL A 141 9.43 -1.00 11.64
C VAL A 141 7.94 -0.90 11.82
N GLN A 142 7.44 0.32 11.92
CA GLN A 142 6.02 0.64 11.88
C GLN A 142 5.77 1.63 10.75
N PHE A 143 4.72 1.41 9.98
CA PHE A 143 4.30 2.33 8.92
C PHE A 143 2.82 2.15 8.61
N THR A 144 2.22 3.17 8.01
CA THR A 144 0.83 3.16 7.55
C THR A 144 0.82 3.40 6.04
N VAL A 145 0.08 2.60 5.31
CA VAL A 145 -0.14 2.78 3.87
C VAL A 145 -1.57 3.24 3.64
N THR A 146 -1.73 4.37 2.97
CA THR A 146 -3.03 4.99 2.67
C THR A 146 -3.19 5.08 1.15
N ALA A 147 -4.36 4.74 0.63
CA ALA A 147 -4.68 4.97 -0.77
C ALA A 147 -4.80 6.48 -1.04
N ILE A 148 -4.22 6.96 -2.15
CA ILE A 148 -4.37 8.36 -2.55
C ILE A 148 -5.78 8.56 -3.10
N ASN A 149 -6.50 9.51 -2.52
CA ASN A 149 -7.90 9.82 -2.80
C ASN A 149 -8.06 11.28 -3.22
N GLU A 150 -7.64 11.60 -4.45
CA GLU A 150 -7.72 12.98 -4.99
C GLU A 150 -9.16 13.49 -5.14
N GLU A 151 -10.12 12.59 -5.31
CA GLU A 151 -11.54 12.92 -5.53
C GLU A 151 -12.35 12.98 -4.22
N GLU A 152 -11.72 12.77 -3.05
CA GLU A 152 -12.39 12.67 -1.74
C GLU A 152 -13.58 11.69 -1.74
N SER A 153 -13.50 10.64 -2.53
CA SER A 153 -14.54 9.62 -2.64
C SER A 153 -14.41 8.59 -1.53
N PRO A 154 -15.50 8.24 -0.81
CA PRO A 154 -15.47 7.22 0.24
C PRO A 154 -15.04 5.82 -0.25
N LEU A 155 -15.00 5.60 -1.57
CA LEU A 155 -14.56 4.35 -2.19
C LEU A 155 -13.04 4.17 -2.13
N PHE A 156 -12.29 5.27 -2.08
CA PHE A 156 -10.82 5.29 -2.02
C PHE A 156 -10.29 5.54 -0.60
N ASP A 157 -11.16 5.73 0.38
CA ASP A 157 -10.79 5.96 1.77
C ASP A 157 -10.44 4.62 2.45
N TYR A 158 -9.17 4.21 2.29
CA TYR A 158 -8.64 3.01 2.91
C TYR A 158 -7.19 3.22 3.35
N GLU A 159 -6.94 2.90 4.61
CA GLU A 159 -5.60 2.90 5.21
C GLU A 159 -5.39 1.65 6.05
N GLU A 160 -4.17 1.18 6.12
CA GLU A 160 -3.77 0.07 6.96
C GLU A 160 -2.39 0.29 7.57
N SER A 161 -2.27 -0.01 8.86
CA SER A 161 -1.02 0.11 9.61
C SER A 161 -0.35 -1.24 9.77
N PHE A 162 0.95 -1.26 9.54
CA PHE A 162 1.78 -2.45 9.59
C PHE A 162 2.89 -2.28 10.62
N GLN A 163 3.21 -3.36 11.31
CA GLN A 163 4.33 -3.42 12.23
C GLN A 163 5.05 -4.75 12.02
N THR A 164 6.35 -4.69 11.85
CA THR A 164 7.19 -5.88 11.69
C THR A 164 8.51 -5.69 12.42
N THR A 165 9.13 -6.81 12.82
CA THR A 165 10.47 -6.80 13.42
C THR A 165 11.42 -7.57 12.52
N LEU A 166 12.49 -6.92 12.11
CA LEU A 166 13.49 -7.41 11.20
C LEU A 166 14.80 -7.64 11.95
N ARG A 167 15.54 -8.66 11.56
CA ARG A 167 16.83 -9.01 12.17
C ARG A 167 17.90 -9.25 11.11
N ILE A 168 19.09 -8.74 11.35
CA ILE A 168 20.30 -9.10 10.61
C ILE A 168 20.70 -10.51 11.04
N PRO A 169 20.86 -11.48 10.10
CA PRO A 169 21.30 -12.82 10.43
C PRO A 169 22.67 -12.82 11.10
N LEU A 170 22.87 -13.71 12.06
CA LEU A 170 24.20 -14.03 12.56
C LEU A 170 24.82 -15.00 11.55
N ASP A 171 26.03 -14.70 11.06
CA ASP A 171 26.79 -15.68 10.29
C ASP A 171 27.18 -16.84 11.21
N ASP A 172 26.92 -18.08 10.77
CA ASP A 172 27.33 -19.30 11.44
C ASP A 172 28.84 -19.53 11.28
#